data_83204be4ccc4b690c6a15a01c6dd2a80
#
_entry.id   83204be4ccc4b690c6a15a01c6dd2a80
#
_cell.length_a   1.000
_cell.length_b   1.000
_cell.length_c   1.000
_cell.angle_alpha   90.00
_cell.angle_beta   90.00
_cell.angle_gamma   90.00
#
_symmetry.space_group_name_H-M   'P 1'
#
loop_
_entity.id
_entity.type
_entity.pdbx_description
1 polymer ?
#
loop_
_entity_poly.entity_id
_entity_poly.type
_entity_poly.pdbx_seq_one_letter_code
_entity_poly.pdbx_strand_id
1 'polypeptide(L)'
;MPKIIIKELPIGQKKWEKAAAQQGLFTAIGLAEGEILNFMEGKGEVALTDIVQHLSWIPRSTIIMGIGALIRERLIAYKGQNQYVLLDNKK
;
A
#
# COMPACT_ATOMS: atom_id res chain seq x y z
N MET A 1 22.14 4.39 17.03
CA MET A 1 21.06 3.94 16.31
C MET A 1 19.78 4.07 17.07
N PRO A 2 18.85 4.61 16.45
CA PRO A 2 17.61 4.81 17.17
C PRO A 2 16.97 3.50 17.47
N LYS A 3 16.42 3.47 18.62
CA LYS A 3 15.79 2.31 19.03
C LYS A 3 14.38 2.42 18.68
N ILE A 4 13.88 1.50 17.95
CA ILE A 4 12.51 1.50 17.59
C ILE A 4 11.74 0.68 18.56
N ILE A 5 10.85 1.30 19.24
CA ILE A 5 10.08 0.62 20.19
C ILE A 5 8.81 0.19 19.56
N ILE A 6 8.74 -1.06 19.26
CA ILE A 6 7.59 -1.60 18.57
C ILE A 6 6.66 -2.12 19.62
N LYS A 7 5.60 -1.44 19.85
CA LYS A 7 4.69 -1.93 20.79
C LYS A 7 3.69 -2.73 20.09
N GLU A 8 2.61 -2.65 20.08
CA GLU A 8 1.60 -3.48 19.58
C GLU A 8 1.17 -3.11 18.22
N LEU A 9 2.13 -3.01 17.31
CA LEU A 9 1.83 -2.63 15.95
C LEU A 9 1.25 -3.81 15.20
N PRO A 10 0.36 -3.54 14.25
CA PRO A 10 -0.09 -4.59 13.35
C PRO A 10 1.09 -5.19 12.60
N ILE A 11 0.97 -6.45 12.21
CA ILE A 11 2.05 -7.12 11.53
C ILE A 11 2.45 -6.40 10.26
N GLY A 12 1.46 -5.90 9.50
CA GLY A 12 1.78 -5.18 8.29
C GLY A 12 2.59 -3.92 8.57
N GLN A 13 2.23 -3.21 9.64
CA GLN A 13 2.96 -2.02 10.00
C GLN A 13 4.38 -2.33 10.42
N LYS A 14 4.58 -3.38 11.21
CA LYS A 14 5.93 -3.74 11.61
C LYS A 14 6.78 -4.10 10.41
N LYS A 15 6.22 -4.87 9.50
CA LYS A 15 6.96 -5.26 8.33
C LYS A 15 7.36 -4.04 7.50
N TRP A 16 6.44 -3.11 7.34
CA TRP A 16 6.72 -1.93 6.55
C TRP A 16 7.81 -1.07 7.21
N GLU A 17 7.70 -0.88 8.50
CA GLU A 17 8.67 -0.04 9.20
C GLU A 17 10.06 -0.64 9.14
N LYS A 18 10.15 -1.95 9.27
CA LYS A 18 11.43 -2.59 9.19
C LYS A 18 12.04 -2.43 7.81
N ALA A 19 11.24 -2.60 6.77
CA ALA A 19 11.75 -2.48 5.43
C ALA A 19 12.17 -1.05 5.13
N ALA A 20 11.36 -0.08 5.54
CA ALA A 20 11.68 1.31 5.28
C ALA A 20 12.96 1.72 6.00
N ALA A 21 13.16 1.22 7.20
CA ALA A 21 14.33 1.59 7.97
C ALA A 21 15.59 0.93 7.45
N GLN A 22 15.48 -0.28 6.90
CA GLN A 22 16.66 -1.02 6.54
C GLN A 22 16.95 -1.06 5.07
N GLN A 23 15.95 -1.01 4.24
CA GLN A 23 16.16 -1.28 2.83
C GLN A 23 15.76 -0.15 1.91
N GLY A 24 15.19 0.90 2.44
CA GLY A 24 14.97 2.09 1.67
C GLY A 24 13.62 2.14 1.01
N LEU A 25 13.46 3.19 0.21
CA LEU A 25 12.16 3.56 -0.30
C LEU A 25 11.57 2.54 -1.25
N PHE A 26 12.39 1.99 -2.14
CA PHE A 26 11.82 1.08 -3.14
C PHE A 26 11.23 -0.17 -2.50
N THR A 27 11.88 -0.65 -1.46
CA THR A 27 11.34 -1.81 -0.76
C THR A 27 10.05 -1.43 -0.02
N ALA A 28 10.03 -0.22 0.55
CA ALA A 28 8.83 0.24 1.22
C ALA A 28 7.67 0.36 0.25
N ILE A 29 7.94 0.86 -0.96
CA ILE A 29 6.89 0.95 -1.96
C ILE A 29 6.38 -0.44 -2.32
N GLY A 30 7.28 -1.40 -2.49
CA GLY A 30 6.87 -2.76 -2.81
C GLY A 30 5.98 -3.37 -1.75
N LEU A 31 6.32 -3.16 -0.48
CA LEU A 31 5.48 -3.66 0.59
C LEU A 31 4.14 -2.94 0.62
N ALA A 32 4.15 -1.63 0.35
CA ALA A 32 2.89 -0.89 0.29
C ALA A 32 2.00 -1.44 -0.81
N GLU A 33 2.59 -1.78 -1.97
CA GLU A 33 1.79 -2.36 -3.04
C GLU A 33 1.09 -3.62 -2.58
N GLY A 34 1.79 -4.48 -1.87
CA GLY A 34 1.18 -5.70 -1.37
C GLY A 34 0.04 -5.43 -0.42
N GLU A 35 0.22 -4.47 0.47
CA GLU A 35 -0.83 -4.13 1.41
C GLU A 35 -2.03 -3.53 0.71
N ILE A 36 -1.79 -2.71 -0.31
CA ILE A 36 -2.88 -2.12 -1.07
C ILE A 36 -3.68 -3.20 -1.78
N LEU A 37 -2.99 -4.12 -2.43
CA LEU A 37 -3.68 -5.20 -3.13
C LEU A 37 -4.49 -6.05 -2.17
N ASN A 38 -3.93 -6.35 -1.01
CA ASN A 38 -4.65 -7.12 -0.02
C ASN A 38 -5.92 -6.40 0.43
N PHE A 39 -5.80 -5.09 0.65
CA PHE A 39 -6.97 -4.34 1.08
C PHE A 39 -8.05 -4.33 0.01
N MET A 40 -7.65 -4.23 -1.25
CA MET A 40 -8.61 -4.10 -2.33
C MET A 40 -9.28 -5.41 -2.71
N GLU A 41 -8.71 -6.51 -2.29
CA GLU A 41 -9.21 -7.79 -2.70
C GLU A 41 -10.64 -8.00 -2.23
N GLY A 42 -11.52 -8.35 -3.16
CA GLY A 42 -12.92 -8.58 -2.82
C GLY A 42 -13.77 -7.35 -2.64
N LYS A 43 -13.22 -6.15 -2.91
CA LYS A 43 -13.94 -4.92 -2.62
C LYS A 43 -14.34 -4.15 -3.85
N GLY A 44 -14.51 -4.50 -4.93
CA GLY A 44 -14.94 -3.67 -6.03
C GLY A 44 -14.15 -2.36 -6.09
N GLU A 45 -14.83 -1.24 -6.20
CA GLU A 45 -14.18 0.05 -6.24
C GLU A 45 -13.88 0.53 -4.85
N VAL A 46 -12.68 1.07 -4.65
CA VAL A 46 -12.32 1.66 -3.37
C VAL A 46 -11.80 3.06 -3.60
N ALA A 47 -12.04 3.93 -2.66
CA ALA A 47 -11.57 5.30 -2.73
C ALA A 47 -10.16 5.41 -2.19
N LEU A 48 -9.41 6.38 -2.71
CA LEU A 48 -8.09 6.64 -2.18
C LEU A 48 -8.14 6.88 -0.67
N THR A 49 -9.14 7.60 -0.21
CA THR A 49 -9.24 7.88 1.21
C THR A 49 -9.41 6.61 2.02
N ASP A 50 -10.12 5.63 1.49
CA ASP A 50 -10.28 4.36 2.19
C ASP A 50 -8.94 3.65 2.31
N ILE A 51 -8.16 3.66 1.25
CA ILE A 51 -6.86 3.02 1.27
C ILE A 51 -5.97 3.70 2.29
N VAL A 52 -5.93 5.03 2.26
CA VAL A 52 -5.07 5.77 3.16
C VAL A 52 -5.48 5.56 4.61
N GLN A 53 -6.76 5.53 4.88
CA GLN A 53 -7.22 5.35 6.25
C GLN A 53 -6.94 3.94 6.75
N HIS A 54 -7.14 2.96 5.90
CA HIS A 54 -6.89 1.59 6.32
C HIS A 54 -5.41 1.34 6.55
N LEU A 55 -4.57 1.95 5.74
CA LEU A 55 -3.12 1.77 5.83
C LEU A 55 -2.50 3.00 6.47
N SER A 56 -3.05 3.43 7.58
CA SER A 56 -2.67 4.70 8.17
C SER A 56 -1.23 4.71 8.68
N TRP A 57 -0.62 3.55 8.86
CA TRP A 57 0.78 3.51 9.29
C TRP A 57 1.76 3.70 8.14
N ILE A 58 1.28 3.73 6.91
CA ILE A 58 2.14 3.97 5.76
C ILE A 58 1.97 5.41 5.34
N PRO A 59 3.05 6.15 5.13
CA PRO A 59 2.91 7.54 4.70
C PRO A 59 2.09 7.65 3.44
N ARG A 60 1.28 8.69 3.38
CA ARG A 60 0.41 8.88 2.24
C ARG A 60 1.19 8.93 0.94
N SER A 61 2.34 9.58 0.94
CA SER A 61 3.13 9.66 -0.27
C SER A 61 3.57 8.29 -0.76
N THR A 62 3.92 7.41 0.17
CA THR A 62 4.32 6.06 -0.20
C THR A 62 3.14 5.29 -0.76
N ILE A 63 1.96 5.48 -0.20
CA ILE A 63 0.76 4.85 -0.73
C ILE A 63 0.50 5.32 -2.15
N ILE A 64 0.62 6.62 -2.38
CA ILE A 64 0.37 7.15 -3.71
C ILE A 64 1.39 6.61 -4.72
N MET A 65 2.65 6.52 -4.31
CA MET A 65 3.65 5.93 -5.18
C MET A 65 3.36 4.47 -5.46
N GLY A 66 2.89 3.74 -4.46
CA GLY A 66 2.53 2.35 -4.65
C GLY A 66 1.36 2.19 -5.60
N ILE A 67 0.36 3.06 -5.48
CA ILE A 67 -0.78 3.03 -6.39
C ILE A 67 -0.31 3.30 -7.81
N GLY A 68 0.57 4.29 -8.00
CA GLY A 68 1.08 4.57 -9.32
C GLY A 68 1.80 3.38 -9.92
N ALA A 69 2.60 2.70 -9.11
CA ALA A 69 3.31 1.52 -9.59
C ALA A 69 2.34 0.41 -9.97
N LEU A 70 1.30 0.21 -9.16
CA LEU A 70 0.32 -0.82 -9.45
C LEU A 70 -0.44 -0.51 -10.73
N ILE A 71 -0.71 0.76 -10.99
CA ILE A 71 -1.36 1.14 -12.24
C ILE A 71 -0.45 0.83 -13.41
N ARG A 72 0.84 1.16 -13.30
CA ARG A 72 1.77 0.87 -14.37
C ARG A 72 1.88 -0.62 -14.63
N GLU A 73 1.79 -1.42 -13.59
CA GLU A 73 1.86 -2.86 -13.75
C GLU A 73 0.52 -3.46 -14.14
N ARG A 74 -0.49 -2.63 -14.26
CA ARG A 74 -1.82 -3.06 -14.71
C ARG A 74 -2.49 -4.00 -13.73
N LEU A 75 -2.23 -3.79 -12.47
CA LEU A 75 -2.89 -4.58 -11.43
C LEU A 75 -4.11 -3.86 -10.87
N ILE A 76 -4.14 -2.54 -10.97
CA ILE A 76 -5.33 -1.78 -10.61
C ILE A 76 -5.56 -0.73 -11.67
N ALA A 77 -6.75 -0.17 -11.69
CA ALA A 77 -7.10 0.89 -12.62
C ALA A 77 -7.78 2.02 -11.89
N TYR A 78 -7.59 3.22 -12.40
CA TYR A 78 -8.24 4.40 -11.86
C TYR A 78 -9.59 4.56 -12.55
N LYS A 79 -10.62 4.74 -11.75
CA LYS A 79 -11.97 4.85 -12.29
C LYS A 79 -12.52 6.27 -12.25
N GLY A 80 -11.69 7.23 -11.89
CA GLY A 80 -12.14 8.60 -11.75
C GLY A 80 -12.59 8.88 -10.34
N GLN A 81 -12.61 10.15 -9.97
CA GLN A 81 -13.07 10.59 -8.66
C GLN A 81 -12.35 9.89 -7.53
N ASN A 82 -11.06 9.65 -7.73
CA ASN A 82 -10.21 9.01 -6.72
C ASN A 82 -10.69 7.61 -6.35
N GLN A 83 -11.30 6.92 -7.31
CA GLN A 83 -11.71 5.53 -7.10
C GLN A 83 -10.82 4.60 -7.90
N TYR A 84 -10.52 3.45 -7.32
CA TYR A 84 -9.64 2.47 -7.95
C TYR A 84 -10.27 1.11 -7.87
N VAL A 85 -9.94 0.26 -8.82
CA VAL A 85 -10.48 -1.08 -8.86
C VAL A 85 -9.36 -2.04 -9.19
N LEU A 86 -9.41 -3.21 -8.56
CA LEU A 86 -8.45 -4.26 -8.83
C LEU A 86 -8.76 -4.89 -10.18
N LEU A 87 -7.76 -5.06 -11.00
CA LEU A 87 -7.96 -5.67 -12.29
C LEU A 87 -7.78 -7.17 -12.18
N ASP A 88 -8.58 -7.88 -12.96
CA ASP A 88 -8.48 -9.30 -12.99
C ASP A 88 -7.53 -9.70 -14.08
N ASN A 89 -6.30 -9.99 -13.73
CA ASN A 89 -5.28 -10.31 -14.69
C ASN A 89 -5.04 -11.79 -14.82
N LYS A 90 -6.02 -12.58 -14.49
CA LYS A 90 -5.82 -13.97 -14.62
C LYS A 90 -5.57 -14.38 -16.00
N LYS A 91 -4.73 -15.28 -16.16
CA LYS A 91 -4.44 -15.73 -17.50
C LYS A 91 -5.08 -16.98 -17.80
#